data_541a3986fefa920e3f0da66817bebb4f
#
_entry.id   541a3986fefa920e3f0da66817bebb4f
#
_cell.length_a   1.000
_cell.length_b   1.000
_cell.length_c   1.000
_cell.angle_alpha   90.00
_cell.angle_beta   90.00
_cell.angle_gamma   90.00
#
_symmetry.space_group_name_H-M   'P 1'
#
loop_
_entity.id
_entity.type
_entity.pdbx_description
1 polymer ?
#
loop_
_entity_poly.entity_id
_entity_poly.type
_entity_poly.pdbx_seq_one_letter_code
_entity_poly.pdbx_strand_id
1 'polypeptide(L)'
;AKYANINTLIKSMMYCIIPVGGYEQTALLAKNTRHQLFERSKVYALLDDDVFTEAIHNNQKFAQLYEQNRDLIFSLKCTPESWLIEHLENRDANLTSCIRNNYHCEINTILTDNRYTACNAQSPRKLCKKKMDVVLKILEERCGDSQESILNSFVDLLIEQEMDNGTIQSVLAPLLRY
;
A
#
# COMPACT_ATOMS: atom_id res chain seq x y z
N ALA A 1 -23.26 -0.64 0.52
CA ALA A 1 -23.71 -0.49 -0.87
C ALA A 1 -22.54 -0.27 -1.85
N LYS A 2 -21.54 0.59 -1.53
CA LYS A 2 -20.35 0.82 -2.39
C LYS A 2 -19.45 -0.42 -2.50
N TYR A 3 -19.26 -1.16 -1.42
CA TYR A 3 -18.52 -2.44 -1.42
C TYR A 3 -19.21 -3.51 -2.30
N ALA A 4 -20.53 -3.53 -2.34
CA ALA A 4 -21.25 -4.47 -3.19
C ALA A 4 -20.96 -4.26 -4.68
N ASN A 5 -20.75 -3.01 -5.12
CA ASN A 5 -20.47 -2.70 -6.52
C ASN A 5 -19.05 -3.12 -6.94
N ILE A 6 -18.04 -2.89 -6.09
CA ILE A 6 -16.67 -3.34 -6.38
C ILE A 6 -16.56 -4.85 -6.26
N ASN A 7 -17.13 -5.47 -5.22
CA ASN A 7 -17.18 -6.92 -5.11
C ASN A 7 -17.97 -7.58 -6.25
N THR A 8 -18.99 -6.93 -6.80
CA THR A 8 -19.73 -7.45 -7.95
C THR A 8 -18.91 -7.32 -9.23
N LEU A 9 -18.19 -6.21 -9.44
CA LEU A 9 -17.24 -6.04 -10.53
C LEU A 9 -16.10 -7.06 -10.42
N ILE A 10 -15.52 -7.21 -9.25
CA ILE A 10 -14.44 -8.16 -8.96
C ILE A 10 -14.94 -9.62 -9.13
N LYS A 11 -16.14 -9.95 -8.68
CA LYS A 11 -16.74 -11.30 -8.85
C LYS A 11 -17.16 -11.61 -10.29
N SER A 12 -17.48 -10.59 -11.09
CA SER A 12 -17.82 -10.76 -12.51
C SER A 12 -16.60 -10.90 -13.41
N MET A 13 -15.42 -10.51 -12.93
CA MET A 13 -14.15 -10.66 -13.62
C MET A 13 -13.39 -11.85 -13.05
N MET A 14 -13.04 -12.81 -13.90
CA MET A 14 -12.04 -13.80 -13.52
C MET A 14 -10.68 -13.12 -13.46
N TYR A 15 -10.24 -12.76 -12.27
CA TYR A 15 -8.91 -12.22 -12.05
C TYR A 15 -8.15 -13.08 -11.05
N CYS A 16 -6.85 -13.09 -11.19
CA CYS A 16 -5.93 -13.76 -10.29
C CYS A 16 -4.88 -12.74 -9.83
N ILE A 17 -4.73 -12.61 -8.52
CA ILE A 17 -3.64 -11.83 -7.91
C ILE A 17 -2.52 -12.80 -7.59
N ILE A 18 -1.34 -12.58 -8.17
CA ILE A 18 -0.15 -13.41 -7.93
C ILE A 18 0.84 -12.55 -7.15
N PRO A 19 1.03 -12.81 -5.84
CA PRO A 19 2.05 -12.13 -5.09
C PRO A 19 3.44 -12.56 -5.58
N VAL A 20 4.27 -11.59 -5.94
CA VAL A 20 5.63 -11.82 -6.44
C VAL A 20 6.61 -11.03 -5.58
N GLY A 21 7.75 -11.63 -5.23
CA GLY A 21 8.79 -10.95 -4.47
C GLY A 21 9.64 -10.03 -5.34
N GLY A 22 9.72 -8.74 -4.97
CA GLY A 22 10.57 -7.75 -5.62
C GLY A 22 10.01 -7.17 -6.92
N TYR A 23 10.33 -5.90 -7.17
CA TYR A 23 9.76 -5.13 -8.28
C TYR A 23 10.21 -5.62 -9.66
N GLU A 24 11.47 -6.04 -9.80
CA GLU A 24 11.98 -6.56 -11.09
C GLU A 24 11.28 -7.86 -11.49
N GLN A 25 11.15 -8.79 -10.54
CA GLN A 25 10.49 -10.06 -10.76
C GLN A 25 9.01 -9.88 -11.11
N THR A 26 8.35 -8.96 -10.44
CA THR A 26 6.94 -8.62 -10.71
C THR A 26 6.76 -8.07 -12.12
N ALA A 27 7.60 -7.11 -12.53
CA ALA A 27 7.55 -6.53 -13.87
C ALA A 27 7.92 -7.55 -14.97
N LEU A 28 8.93 -8.39 -14.73
CA LEU A 28 9.32 -9.46 -15.64
C LEU A 28 8.23 -10.53 -15.79
N LEU A 29 7.58 -10.91 -14.68
CA LEU A 29 6.47 -11.86 -14.73
C LEU A 29 5.32 -11.31 -15.57
N ALA A 30 4.92 -10.06 -15.34
CA ALA A 30 3.86 -9.44 -16.12
C ALA A 30 4.18 -9.38 -17.61
N LYS A 31 5.41 -8.95 -17.97
CA LYS A 31 5.90 -8.94 -19.35
C LYS A 31 5.84 -10.33 -20.00
N ASN A 32 6.39 -11.34 -19.33
CA ASN A 32 6.50 -12.69 -19.89
C ASN A 32 5.13 -13.36 -19.99
N THR A 33 4.26 -13.17 -19.01
CA THR A 33 2.93 -13.78 -18.97
C THR A 33 2.00 -13.16 -20.02
N ARG A 34 2.15 -11.85 -20.32
CA ARG A 34 1.36 -11.17 -21.36
C ARG A 34 1.35 -11.90 -22.68
N HIS A 35 2.51 -12.43 -23.10
CA HIS A 35 2.66 -13.12 -24.38
C HIS A 35 2.19 -14.58 -24.38
N GLN A 36 1.90 -15.13 -23.20
CA GLN A 36 1.50 -16.53 -23.02
C GLN A 36 -0.01 -16.69 -22.81
N LEU A 37 -0.71 -15.60 -22.49
CA LEU A 37 -2.16 -15.64 -22.25
C LEU A 37 -2.94 -15.37 -23.53
N PHE A 38 -4.19 -15.82 -23.53
CA PHE A 38 -5.11 -15.56 -24.64
C PHE A 38 -5.33 -14.05 -24.84
N GLU A 39 -5.64 -13.64 -26.06
CA GLU A 39 -5.81 -12.23 -26.48
C GLU A 39 -6.74 -11.40 -25.58
N ARG A 40 -7.69 -12.05 -24.89
CA ARG A 40 -8.65 -11.39 -23.98
C ARG A 40 -8.14 -11.21 -22.55
N SER A 41 -7.01 -11.81 -22.21
CA SER A 41 -6.45 -11.71 -20.85
C SER A 41 -5.49 -10.54 -20.77
N LYS A 42 -5.65 -9.73 -19.72
CA LYS A 42 -4.75 -8.61 -19.43
C LYS A 42 -3.91 -8.94 -18.20
N VAL A 43 -2.64 -8.63 -18.26
CA VAL A 43 -1.70 -8.81 -17.14
C VAL A 43 -1.09 -7.46 -16.81
N TYR A 44 -1.05 -7.16 -15.53
CA TYR A 44 -0.49 -5.92 -15.02
C TYR A 44 0.42 -6.20 -13.83
N ALA A 45 1.47 -5.42 -13.69
CA ALA A 45 2.30 -5.34 -12.49
C ALA A 45 1.86 -4.12 -11.68
N LEU A 46 1.56 -4.33 -10.40
CA LEU A 46 1.31 -3.25 -9.45
C LEU A 46 2.50 -3.18 -8.49
N LEU A 47 3.15 -2.03 -8.44
CA LEU A 47 4.38 -1.82 -7.69
C LEU A 47 4.21 -0.66 -6.70
N ASP A 48 5.03 -0.65 -5.67
CA ASP A 48 5.08 0.46 -4.71
C ASP A 48 5.64 1.74 -5.37
N ASP A 49 5.23 2.90 -4.88
CA ASP A 49 5.62 4.21 -5.41
C ASP A 49 7.14 4.46 -5.38
N ASP A 50 7.83 3.93 -4.37
CA ASP A 50 9.29 4.05 -4.25
C ASP A 50 10.06 3.44 -5.41
N VAL A 51 9.48 2.46 -6.11
CA VAL A 51 10.07 1.89 -7.30
C VAL A 51 10.22 2.94 -8.39
N PHE A 52 9.30 3.89 -8.49
CA PHE A 52 9.29 4.96 -9.48
C PHE A 52 10.14 6.17 -9.07
N THR A 53 10.29 6.40 -7.77
CA THR A 53 11.07 7.52 -7.25
C THR A 53 12.54 7.17 -7.02
N GLU A 54 12.84 5.93 -6.62
CA GLU A 54 14.20 5.50 -6.28
C GLU A 54 14.76 4.44 -7.24
N ALA A 55 14.02 3.35 -7.51
CA ALA A 55 14.57 2.21 -8.24
C ALA A 55 14.82 2.51 -9.72
N ILE A 56 13.97 3.29 -10.38
CA ILE A 56 14.16 3.70 -11.78
C ILE A 56 15.47 4.47 -11.95
N HIS A 57 15.83 5.30 -10.99
CA HIS A 57 17.06 6.11 -11.06
C HIS A 57 18.31 5.31 -10.73
N ASN A 58 18.19 4.29 -9.90
CA ASN A 58 19.32 3.53 -9.39
C ASN A 58 19.54 2.19 -10.10
N ASN A 59 18.58 1.74 -10.91
CA ASN A 59 18.63 0.45 -11.61
C ASN A 59 18.33 0.61 -13.10
N GLN A 60 19.36 0.74 -13.90
CA GLN A 60 19.26 0.93 -15.35
C GLN A 60 18.52 -0.20 -16.07
N LYS A 61 18.66 -1.45 -15.60
CA LYS A 61 17.94 -2.59 -16.19
C LYS A 61 16.45 -2.47 -15.96
N PHE A 62 16.06 -2.10 -14.76
CA PHE A 62 14.65 -1.88 -14.44
C PHE A 62 14.09 -0.67 -15.18
N ALA A 63 14.83 0.43 -15.28
CA ALA A 63 14.43 1.59 -16.05
C ALA A 63 14.12 1.24 -17.52
N GLN A 64 14.98 0.44 -18.15
CA GLN A 64 14.74 -0.05 -19.52
C GLN A 64 13.52 -0.96 -19.62
N LEU A 65 13.34 -1.88 -18.65
CA LEU A 65 12.17 -2.74 -18.57
C LEU A 65 10.87 -1.93 -18.44
N TYR A 66 10.88 -0.93 -17.56
CA TYR A 66 9.75 -0.02 -17.36
C TYR A 66 9.41 0.75 -18.63
N GLU A 67 10.41 1.40 -19.27
CA GLU A 67 10.20 2.16 -20.50
C GLU A 67 9.56 1.32 -21.62
N GLN A 68 9.96 0.06 -21.74
CA GLN A 68 9.43 -0.85 -22.76
C GLN A 68 8.03 -1.40 -22.42
N ASN A 69 7.58 -1.29 -21.16
CA ASN A 69 6.36 -1.92 -20.68
C ASN A 69 5.52 -0.99 -19.79
N ARG A 70 5.54 0.32 -20.06
CA ARG A 70 4.81 1.34 -19.29
C ARG A 70 3.31 1.07 -19.19
N ASP A 71 2.74 0.45 -20.21
CA ASP A 71 1.32 0.09 -20.27
C ASP A 71 0.94 -1.08 -19.36
N LEU A 72 1.92 -1.81 -18.85
CA LEU A 72 1.72 -2.96 -17.98
C LEU A 72 2.06 -2.68 -16.51
N ILE A 73 2.81 -1.63 -16.24
CA ILE A 73 3.39 -1.38 -14.91
C ILE A 73 2.72 -0.16 -14.29
N PHE A 74 2.05 -0.37 -13.18
CA PHE A 74 1.33 0.65 -12.42
C PHE A 74 1.92 0.82 -11.03
N SER A 75 1.79 2.02 -10.50
CA SER A 75 2.24 2.37 -9.14
C SER A 75 1.06 2.60 -8.21
N LEU A 76 1.20 2.17 -6.97
CA LEU A 76 0.48 2.75 -5.85
C LEU A 76 1.01 4.17 -5.63
N LYS A 77 0.13 5.14 -5.38
CA LYS A 77 0.53 6.55 -5.19
C LYS A 77 1.25 6.82 -3.87
N CYS A 78 1.14 5.91 -2.92
CA CYS A 78 1.82 5.95 -1.63
C CYS A 78 2.05 4.54 -1.12
N THR A 79 2.98 4.38 -0.19
CA THR A 79 3.11 3.13 0.56
C THR A 79 2.13 3.14 1.74
N PRO A 80 1.63 1.98 2.21
CA PRO A 80 0.79 1.91 3.40
C PRO A 80 1.43 2.57 4.63
N GLU A 81 2.74 2.40 4.78
CA GLU A 81 3.50 3.01 5.87
C GLU A 81 3.52 4.54 5.80
N SER A 82 3.74 5.09 4.60
CA SER A 82 3.73 6.56 4.40
C SER A 82 2.35 7.14 4.68
N TRP A 83 1.31 6.49 4.16
CA TRP A 83 -0.07 6.89 4.41
C TRP A 83 -0.40 6.89 5.90
N LEU A 84 -0.12 5.78 6.60
CA LEU A 84 -0.41 5.67 8.03
C LEU A 84 0.30 6.75 8.84
N ILE A 85 1.60 6.97 8.59
CA ILE A 85 2.39 7.94 9.35
C ILE A 85 1.91 9.36 9.06
N GLU A 86 1.58 9.69 7.83
CA GLU A 86 1.02 11.00 7.47
C GLU A 86 -0.31 11.26 8.21
N HIS A 87 -1.24 10.30 8.19
CA HIS A 87 -2.53 10.43 8.89
C HIS A 87 -2.37 10.47 10.41
N LEU A 88 -1.41 9.71 10.94
CA LEU A 88 -1.08 9.73 12.37
C LEU A 88 -0.56 11.10 12.81
N GLU A 89 0.40 11.66 12.08
CA GLU A 89 1.01 12.96 12.39
C GLU A 89 0.01 14.12 12.22
N ASN A 90 -0.88 14.02 11.23
CA ASN A 90 -1.97 14.97 11.00
C ASN A 90 -3.16 14.77 11.94
N ARG A 91 -3.12 13.78 12.84
CA ARG A 91 -4.21 13.44 13.76
C ARG A 91 -5.55 13.22 13.07
N ASP A 92 -5.53 12.47 11.97
CA ASP A 92 -6.75 12.13 11.25
C ASP A 92 -7.82 11.59 12.19
N ALA A 93 -9.07 12.06 12.03
CA ALA A 93 -10.15 11.77 12.97
C ALA A 93 -10.54 10.28 12.97
N ASN A 94 -10.53 9.64 11.79
CA ASN A 94 -10.90 8.24 11.66
C ASN A 94 -9.81 7.33 12.23
N LEU A 95 -8.55 7.62 11.93
CA LEU A 95 -7.41 6.88 12.49
C LEU A 95 -7.32 7.08 14.01
N THR A 96 -7.54 8.31 14.51
CA THR A 96 -7.56 8.61 15.94
C THR A 96 -8.67 7.82 16.64
N SER A 97 -9.87 7.78 16.06
CA SER A 97 -11.00 7.03 16.61
C SER A 97 -10.74 5.52 16.58
N CYS A 98 -10.16 5.01 15.50
CA CYS A 98 -9.76 3.60 15.38
C CYS A 98 -8.76 3.21 16.47
N ILE A 99 -7.70 4.01 16.67
CA ILE A 99 -6.67 3.75 17.68
C ILE A 99 -7.26 3.78 19.09
N ARG A 100 -8.11 4.77 19.38
CA ARG A 100 -8.75 4.91 20.71
C ARG A 100 -9.71 3.75 21.00
N ASN A 101 -10.58 3.42 20.03
CA ASN A 101 -11.66 2.46 20.27
C ASN A 101 -11.16 1.02 20.26
N ASN A 102 -10.25 0.68 19.37
CA ASN A 102 -9.81 -0.71 19.19
C ASN A 102 -8.60 -1.05 20.09
N TYR A 103 -7.73 -0.05 20.36
CA TYR A 103 -6.47 -0.30 21.07
C TYR A 103 -6.36 0.45 22.40
N HIS A 104 -7.43 1.15 22.81
CA HIS A 104 -7.46 1.92 24.07
C HIS A 104 -6.23 2.83 24.25
N CYS A 105 -5.77 3.41 23.14
CA CYS A 105 -4.57 4.23 23.08
C CYS A 105 -4.89 5.61 22.52
N GLU A 106 -4.39 6.65 23.17
CA GLU A 106 -4.49 8.01 22.66
C GLU A 106 -3.34 8.25 21.66
N ILE A 107 -3.65 8.89 20.53
CA ILE A 107 -2.67 9.16 19.48
C ILE A 107 -1.47 9.97 20.00
N ASN A 108 -1.71 10.90 20.91
CA ASN A 108 -0.64 11.68 21.54
C ASN A 108 0.35 10.81 22.31
N THR A 109 -0.10 9.70 22.90
CA THR A 109 0.80 8.76 23.58
C THR A 109 1.80 8.15 22.62
N ILE A 110 1.36 7.86 21.38
CA ILE A 110 2.24 7.34 20.34
C ILE A 110 3.21 8.43 19.87
N LEU A 111 2.69 9.62 19.53
CA LEU A 111 3.49 10.72 18.98
C LEU A 111 4.54 11.27 19.97
N THR A 112 4.31 11.14 21.28
CA THR A 112 5.26 11.58 22.31
C THR A 112 6.12 10.47 22.88
N ASP A 113 5.96 9.22 22.44
CA ASP A 113 6.81 8.10 22.86
C ASP A 113 8.26 8.34 22.38
N ASN A 114 9.21 8.14 23.29
CA ASN A 114 10.63 8.35 22.98
C ASN A 114 11.12 7.47 21.81
N ARG A 115 10.57 6.28 21.65
CA ARG A 115 10.90 5.38 20.53
C ARG A 115 10.46 5.97 19.20
N TYR A 116 9.28 6.62 19.17
CA TYR A 116 8.74 7.27 17.98
C TYR A 116 9.52 8.55 17.63
N THR A 117 9.73 9.40 18.63
CA THR A 117 10.42 10.70 18.45
C THR A 117 11.91 10.54 18.12
N ALA A 118 12.55 9.48 18.59
CA ALA A 118 13.95 9.17 18.29
C ALA A 118 14.16 8.50 16.92
N CYS A 119 13.07 8.13 16.20
CA CYS A 119 13.21 7.55 14.88
C CYS A 119 13.93 8.48 13.91
N ASN A 120 14.98 7.97 13.28
CA ASN A 120 15.68 8.64 12.20
C ASN A 120 16.03 7.62 11.10
N ALA A 121 16.18 8.09 9.86
CA ALA A 121 16.63 7.28 8.75
C ALA A 121 17.18 8.15 7.62
N GLN A 122 17.95 7.54 6.72
CA GLN A 122 18.58 8.22 5.59
C GLN A 122 17.58 8.65 4.50
N SER A 123 16.42 8.01 4.43
CA SER A 123 15.36 8.39 3.48
C SER A 123 14.01 8.49 4.18
N PRO A 124 13.09 9.34 3.68
CA PRO A 124 11.73 9.49 4.21
C PRO A 124 10.99 8.14 4.32
N ARG A 125 11.10 7.29 3.31
CA ARG A 125 10.49 5.96 3.31
C ARG A 125 10.98 5.08 4.45
N LYS A 126 12.31 4.97 4.62
CA LYS A 126 12.89 4.19 5.72
C LYS A 126 12.49 4.75 7.08
N LEU A 127 12.30 6.07 7.16
CA LEU A 127 11.79 6.72 8.36
C LEU A 127 10.34 6.32 8.64
N CYS A 128 9.44 6.40 7.62
CA CYS A 128 8.05 5.97 7.76
C CYS A 128 7.95 4.50 8.18
N LYS A 129 8.74 3.61 7.57
CA LYS A 129 8.76 2.20 7.94
C LYS A 129 9.19 1.99 9.40
N LYS A 130 10.28 2.64 9.84
CA LYS A 130 10.70 2.55 11.25
C LYS A 130 9.66 3.11 12.22
N LYS A 131 9.04 4.23 11.88
CA LYS A 131 7.96 4.81 12.68
C LYS A 131 6.77 3.86 12.76
N MET A 132 6.40 3.24 11.64
CA MET A 132 5.34 2.24 11.58
C MET A 132 5.62 1.05 12.51
N ASP A 133 6.83 0.48 12.44
CA ASP A 133 7.24 -0.62 13.32
C ASP A 133 7.10 -0.23 14.81
N VAL A 134 7.45 1.00 15.17
CA VAL A 134 7.29 1.52 16.54
C VAL A 134 5.82 1.67 16.91
N VAL A 135 4.98 2.21 16.03
CA VAL A 135 3.52 2.34 16.25
C VAL A 135 2.89 0.98 16.52
N LEU A 136 3.16 0.00 15.65
CA LEU A 136 2.64 -1.35 15.80
C LEU A 136 3.07 -1.97 17.14
N LYS A 137 4.34 -1.80 17.52
CA LYS A 137 4.86 -2.31 18.78
C LYS A 137 4.22 -1.66 20.02
N ILE A 138 4.00 -0.33 19.99
CA ILE A 138 3.31 0.38 21.08
C ILE A 138 1.88 -0.15 21.24
N LEU A 139 1.18 -0.38 20.14
CA LEU A 139 -0.19 -0.88 20.18
C LEU A 139 -0.25 -2.34 20.63
N GLU A 140 0.63 -3.20 20.11
CA GLU A 140 0.78 -4.59 20.54
C GLU A 140 1.01 -4.70 22.06
N GLU A 141 1.90 -3.88 22.61
CA GLU A 141 2.21 -3.84 24.06
C GLU A 141 0.98 -3.44 24.92
N ARG A 142 0.03 -2.71 24.32
CA ARG A 142 -1.16 -2.20 25.03
C ARG A 142 -2.37 -3.11 24.95
N CYS A 143 -2.66 -3.62 23.76
CA CYS A 143 -3.87 -4.42 23.53
C CYS A 143 -3.60 -5.94 23.54
N GLY A 144 -2.36 -6.36 23.33
CA GLY A 144 -2.01 -7.77 23.21
C GLY A 144 -2.31 -8.40 21.84
N ASP A 145 -2.85 -7.63 20.90
CA ASP A 145 -3.06 -8.06 19.53
C ASP A 145 -1.72 -8.15 18.78
N SER A 146 -1.60 -9.08 17.83
CA SER A 146 -0.41 -9.17 17.02
C SER A 146 -0.25 -7.96 16.09
N GLN A 147 0.97 -7.58 15.76
CA GLN A 147 1.27 -6.50 14.83
C GLN A 147 0.60 -6.73 13.46
N GLU A 148 0.49 -7.97 13.03
CA GLU A 148 -0.22 -8.34 11.79
C GLU A 148 -1.71 -8.02 11.87
N SER A 149 -2.38 -8.32 12.98
CA SER A 149 -3.79 -7.99 13.20
C SER A 149 -4.02 -6.49 13.19
N ILE A 150 -3.15 -5.73 13.88
CA ILE A 150 -3.20 -4.26 13.93
C ILE A 150 -3.00 -3.67 12.53
N LEU A 151 -2.01 -4.18 11.81
CA LEU A 151 -1.72 -3.73 10.44
C LEU A 151 -2.92 -3.98 9.50
N ASN A 152 -3.54 -5.14 9.59
CA ASN A 152 -4.72 -5.47 8.79
C ASN A 152 -5.88 -4.50 9.08
N SER A 153 -6.13 -4.16 10.33
CA SER A 153 -7.14 -3.14 10.69
C SER A 153 -6.84 -1.76 10.10
N PHE A 154 -5.58 -1.37 10.04
CA PHE A 154 -5.18 -0.11 9.41
C PHE A 154 -5.31 -0.15 7.89
N VAL A 155 -5.00 -1.29 7.27
CA VAL A 155 -5.20 -1.48 5.83
C VAL A 155 -6.69 -1.41 5.48
N ASP A 156 -7.56 -2.02 6.28
CA ASP A 156 -9.00 -1.95 6.08
C ASP A 156 -9.51 -0.51 6.18
N LEU A 157 -9.06 0.24 7.19
CA LEU A 157 -9.37 1.66 7.34
C LEU A 157 -8.88 2.50 6.16
N LEU A 158 -7.65 2.25 5.68
CA LEU A 158 -7.08 2.89 4.50
C LEU A 158 -7.96 2.65 3.26
N ILE A 159 -8.35 1.39 3.04
CA ILE A 159 -9.20 1.02 1.92
C ILE A 159 -10.54 1.76 1.98
N GLU A 160 -11.16 1.83 3.16
CA GLU A 160 -12.42 2.55 3.36
C GLU A 160 -12.30 4.04 3.03
N GLN A 161 -11.27 4.71 3.54
CA GLN A 161 -11.04 6.14 3.31
C GLN A 161 -10.69 6.45 1.86
N GLU A 162 -9.79 5.67 1.26
CA GLU A 162 -9.36 5.89 -0.12
C GLU A 162 -10.44 5.56 -1.14
N MET A 163 -11.34 4.63 -0.83
CA MET A 163 -12.51 4.36 -1.64
C MET A 163 -13.49 5.56 -1.64
N ASP A 164 -13.67 6.21 -0.51
CA ASP A 164 -14.50 7.41 -0.42
C ASP A 164 -13.88 8.60 -1.15
N ASN A 165 -12.56 8.72 -1.15
CA ASN A 165 -11.81 9.76 -1.86
C ASN A 165 -11.62 9.48 -3.36
N GLY A 166 -11.97 8.29 -3.84
CA GLY A 166 -11.82 7.90 -5.24
C GLY A 166 -10.38 7.62 -5.68
N THR A 167 -9.40 7.64 -4.78
CA THR A 167 -7.98 7.40 -5.08
C THR A 167 -7.75 5.98 -5.57
N ILE A 168 -8.31 4.98 -4.89
CA ILE A 168 -8.24 3.57 -5.31
C ILE A 168 -8.90 3.40 -6.68
N GLN A 169 -10.04 4.05 -6.91
CA GLN A 169 -10.70 4.02 -8.22
C GLN A 169 -9.81 4.58 -9.32
N SER A 170 -9.07 5.67 -9.05
CA SER A 170 -8.16 6.27 -10.04
C SER A 170 -6.97 5.37 -10.39
N VAL A 171 -6.49 4.58 -9.44
CA VAL A 171 -5.41 3.59 -9.65
C VAL A 171 -5.94 2.35 -10.37
N LEU A 172 -7.14 1.89 -10.01
CA LEU A 172 -7.75 0.70 -10.62
C LEU A 172 -8.44 0.98 -11.96
N ALA A 173 -8.89 2.22 -12.23
CA ALA A 173 -9.59 2.55 -13.44
C ALA A 173 -8.85 2.15 -14.74
N PRO A 174 -7.51 2.34 -14.87
CA PRO A 174 -6.77 1.85 -16.03
C PRO A 174 -6.79 0.33 -16.15
N LEU A 175 -6.86 -0.40 -15.01
CA LEU A 175 -6.90 -1.86 -14.97
C LEU A 175 -8.29 -2.40 -15.32
N LEU A 176 -9.33 -1.59 -15.11
CA LEU A 176 -10.73 -1.96 -15.31
C LEU A 176 -11.30 -1.49 -16.67
N ARG A 177 -10.54 -0.70 -17.46
CA ARG A 177 -10.95 -0.30 -18.82
C ARG A 177 -10.78 -1.47 -19.77
N TYR A 178 -11.90 -1.93 -20.31
CA TYR A 178 -12.02 -2.90 -21.37
C TYR A 178 -11.81 -2.27 -22.74
#